data_92189783783f52ed1576f20359acd5c8
#
_entry.id   92189783783f52ed1576f20359acd5c8
#
_cell.length_a   1.000
_cell.length_b   1.000
_cell.length_c   1.000
_cell.angle_alpha   90.00
_cell.angle_beta   90.00
_cell.angle_gamma   90.00
#
_symmetry.space_group_name_H-M   'P 1'
#
loop_
_entity.id
_entity.type
_entity.pdbx_description
1 polymer ?
#
loop_
_entity_poly.entity_id
_entity_poly.type
_entity_poly.pdbx_seq_one_letter_code
_entity_poly.pdbx_strand_id
1 'polypeptide(L)'
;MSILIPSGTVNDQLHRDALAVLQPGFVGTTPPDWIRRHLAAGLGSVALFGRNVTDTAQLAELTAALRAENPDILVAIDEEGGDVTRLETGSGSSWPGNLALGAVDDPALTRDVARELGRALAACGVNYNWAPSADVNSNPGNPVIGVRSFGADPELCARHTAAWVEGLQSVGVAACAKHFPGHGDTAVDSHHGLPVVDVDVDLLRSRDLVPFKAAIAAGAKAVMTAHIMVPVLDPSLPATLSKAVLSGLLRARPEDGGLGYDGLIVTDAIEMGAIADTYGTSEGTLLALEAGADAICVGGEHADEETVLQLHDAIVAAVRSGRLSEERLADAADRVRRLGSWARIEAQGERREPDLSIGLQAARRALRVVRAPGRPGGPGTVRPGVGAFSPPANVA
;
A
#
# COMPACT_ATOMS: atom_id res chain seq x y z
N MET A 1 -21.63 5.75 -25.51
CA MET A 1 -23.05 5.87 -25.11
C MET A 1 -23.02 6.32 -23.66
N SER A 2 -23.26 7.63 -23.40
CA SER A 2 -23.17 8.18 -22.03
C SER A 2 -24.28 7.61 -21.18
N ILE A 3 -23.92 6.82 -20.16
CA ILE A 3 -24.85 6.41 -19.12
C ILE A 3 -25.07 7.61 -18.20
N LEU A 4 -26.21 8.30 -18.37
CA LEU A 4 -26.73 9.27 -17.42
C LEU A 4 -27.19 8.48 -16.18
N ILE A 5 -26.49 8.61 -15.05
CA ILE A 5 -26.91 8.04 -13.76
C ILE A 5 -28.09 8.88 -13.24
N PRO A 6 -29.29 8.31 -13.04
CA PRO A 6 -30.44 9.07 -12.53
C PRO A 6 -30.23 9.37 -11.03
N SER A 7 -30.49 10.60 -10.62
CA SER A 7 -30.40 11.04 -9.23
C SER A 7 -31.58 10.56 -8.37
N GLY A 8 -31.32 9.87 -7.26
CA GLY A 8 -32.23 9.82 -6.12
C GLY A 8 -32.94 8.51 -5.76
N THR A 9 -32.42 7.31 -6.11
CA THR A 9 -33.00 6.02 -5.73
C THR A 9 -32.01 5.08 -5.07
N VAL A 10 -32.46 3.97 -4.45
CA VAL A 10 -31.64 2.88 -3.90
C VAL A 10 -30.64 2.36 -4.96
N ASN A 11 -31.03 2.36 -6.23
CA ASN A 11 -30.18 2.01 -7.37
C ASN A 11 -28.99 2.97 -7.54
N ASP A 12 -29.14 4.24 -7.16
CA ASP A 12 -28.11 5.27 -7.23
C ASP A 12 -27.04 5.07 -6.11
N GLN A 13 -27.44 4.61 -4.92
CA GLN A 13 -26.51 4.31 -3.81
C GLN A 13 -25.65 3.09 -4.13
N LEU A 14 -26.21 2.02 -4.69
CA LEU A 14 -25.46 0.84 -5.11
C LEU A 14 -24.34 1.21 -6.10
N HIS A 15 -24.64 2.05 -7.09
CA HIS A 15 -23.65 2.50 -8.07
C HIS A 15 -22.55 3.37 -7.42
N ARG A 16 -22.91 4.24 -6.47
CA ARG A 16 -21.95 5.04 -5.70
C ARG A 16 -21.06 4.17 -4.82
N ASP A 17 -21.62 3.16 -4.19
CA ASP A 17 -20.85 2.25 -3.33
C ASP A 17 -19.90 1.36 -4.16
N ALA A 18 -20.36 0.90 -5.34
CA ALA A 18 -19.51 0.15 -6.27
C ALA A 18 -18.34 1.00 -6.82
N LEU A 19 -18.54 2.31 -7.05
CA LEU A 19 -17.44 3.21 -7.41
C LEU A 19 -16.52 3.50 -6.22
N ALA A 20 -17.08 3.68 -5.03
CA ALA A 20 -16.31 4.08 -3.86
C ALA A 20 -15.23 3.05 -3.47
N VAL A 21 -15.46 1.77 -3.72
CA VAL A 21 -14.53 0.67 -3.39
C VAL A 21 -13.43 0.47 -4.44
N LEU A 22 -13.51 1.13 -5.61
CA LEU A 22 -12.48 1.06 -6.64
C LEU A 22 -11.41 2.14 -6.40
N GLN A 23 -10.15 1.77 -6.62
CA GLN A 23 -8.99 2.65 -6.47
C GLN A 23 -8.15 2.63 -7.75
N PRO A 24 -8.63 3.28 -8.83
CA PRO A 24 -7.97 3.25 -10.12
C PRO A 24 -6.75 4.16 -10.19
N GLY A 25 -5.74 3.72 -10.94
CA GLY A 25 -4.74 4.59 -11.53
C GLY A 25 -5.28 5.24 -12.82
N PHE A 26 -4.48 6.16 -13.36
CA PHE A 26 -4.72 6.77 -14.67
C PHE A 26 -3.41 7.20 -15.32
N VAL A 27 -3.46 7.55 -16.61
CA VAL A 27 -2.31 8.05 -17.36
C VAL A 27 -2.34 9.57 -17.41
N GLY A 28 -1.18 10.19 -17.22
CA GLY A 28 -0.99 11.64 -17.34
C GLY A 28 -0.82 12.36 -16.03
N THR A 29 -0.40 13.63 -16.13
CA THR A 29 -0.06 14.51 -15.00
C THR A 29 -1.20 15.46 -14.62
N THR A 30 -2.36 15.29 -15.25
CA THR A 30 -3.62 15.98 -14.94
C THR A 30 -4.75 14.96 -14.93
N PRO A 31 -5.83 15.16 -14.11
CA PRO A 31 -6.93 14.21 -14.09
C PRO A 31 -7.63 14.17 -15.47
N PRO A 32 -7.72 13.00 -16.12
CA PRO A 32 -8.51 12.88 -17.34
C PRO A 32 -10.01 13.07 -17.05
N ASP A 33 -10.79 13.42 -18.08
CA ASP A 33 -12.21 13.72 -17.93
C ASP A 33 -13.02 12.56 -17.32
N TRP A 34 -12.62 11.32 -17.59
CA TRP A 34 -13.32 10.17 -17.02
C TRP A 34 -13.10 10.06 -15.50
N ILE A 35 -11.88 10.34 -14.98
CA ILE A 35 -11.64 10.40 -13.54
C ILE A 35 -12.50 11.48 -12.89
N ARG A 36 -12.57 12.69 -13.48
CA ARG A 36 -13.41 13.78 -12.96
C ARG A 36 -14.89 13.35 -12.87
N ARG A 37 -15.41 12.73 -13.93
CA ARG A 37 -16.80 12.22 -13.94
C ARG A 37 -17.06 11.19 -12.85
N HIS A 38 -16.15 10.23 -12.67
CA HIS A 38 -16.29 9.18 -11.65
C HIS A 38 -16.13 9.72 -10.23
N LEU A 39 -15.25 10.71 -9.99
CA LEU A 39 -15.14 11.39 -8.70
C LEU A 39 -16.46 12.11 -8.33
N ALA A 40 -17.05 12.84 -9.27
CA ALA A 40 -18.33 13.47 -9.07
C ALA A 40 -19.48 12.45 -8.87
N ALA A 41 -19.32 11.22 -9.38
CA ALA A 41 -20.29 10.13 -9.25
C ALA A 41 -20.07 9.27 -7.98
N GLY A 42 -18.97 9.45 -7.21
CA GLY A 42 -18.76 8.75 -5.95
C GLY A 42 -17.49 7.93 -5.84
N LEU A 43 -16.57 7.99 -6.83
CA LEU A 43 -15.25 7.37 -6.72
C LEU A 43 -14.53 7.90 -5.47
N GLY A 44 -14.11 6.99 -4.57
CA GLY A 44 -13.58 7.36 -3.25
C GLY A 44 -12.06 7.55 -3.22
N SER A 45 -11.35 7.00 -4.19
CA SER A 45 -9.89 7.01 -4.18
C SER A 45 -9.29 6.90 -5.58
N VAL A 46 -8.03 7.34 -5.72
CA VAL A 46 -7.19 7.12 -6.90
C VAL A 46 -5.79 6.70 -6.48
N ALA A 47 -5.10 5.96 -7.34
CA ALA A 47 -3.71 5.55 -7.20
C ALA A 47 -2.81 6.36 -8.14
N LEU A 48 -1.74 6.94 -7.60
CA LEU A 48 -0.74 7.66 -8.37
C LEU A 48 0.55 6.84 -8.46
N PHE A 49 1.13 6.83 -9.64
CA PHE A 49 2.36 6.13 -9.98
C PHE A 49 3.40 7.12 -10.53
N GLY A 50 4.63 6.67 -10.81
CA GLY A 50 5.68 7.52 -11.37
C GLY A 50 5.27 8.28 -12.64
N ARG A 51 4.39 7.68 -13.48
CA ARG A 51 3.82 8.33 -14.68
C ARG A 51 2.95 9.55 -14.42
N ASN A 52 2.53 9.76 -13.17
CA ASN A 52 1.68 10.89 -12.76
C ASN A 52 2.48 12.03 -12.14
N VAL A 53 3.80 11.87 -11.95
CA VAL A 53 4.63 12.80 -11.19
C VAL A 53 5.80 13.30 -12.06
N THR A 54 5.88 14.59 -12.25
CA THR A 54 7.06 15.25 -12.84
C THR A 54 7.88 15.99 -11.79
N ASP A 55 7.20 16.65 -10.88
CA ASP A 55 7.75 17.34 -9.72
C ASP A 55 6.65 17.58 -8.67
N THR A 56 7.03 18.05 -7.50
CA THR A 56 6.13 18.27 -6.37
C THR A 56 5.10 19.38 -6.60
N ALA A 57 5.44 20.41 -7.39
CA ALA A 57 4.51 21.50 -7.71
C ALA A 57 3.41 21.01 -8.66
N GLN A 58 3.77 20.29 -9.71
CA GLN A 58 2.80 19.67 -10.63
C GLN A 58 1.91 18.67 -9.88
N LEU A 59 2.48 17.85 -8.98
CA LEU A 59 1.70 16.91 -8.19
C LEU A 59 0.70 17.61 -7.28
N ALA A 60 1.07 18.76 -6.68
CA ALA A 60 0.16 19.56 -5.89
C ALA A 60 -1.02 20.11 -6.72
N GLU A 61 -0.77 20.54 -7.97
CA GLU A 61 -1.83 20.96 -8.90
C GLU A 61 -2.75 19.80 -9.27
N LEU A 62 -2.19 18.61 -9.56
CA LEU A 62 -2.94 17.40 -9.86
C LEU A 62 -3.87 17.04 -8.70
N THR A 63 -3.35 16.96 -7.48
CA THR A 63 -4.15 16.59 -6.30
C THR A 63 -5.19 17.65 -5.94
N ALA A 64 -4.91 18.93 -6.16
CA ALA A 64 -5.88 20.01 -5.99
C ALA A 64 -7.04 19.87 -6.99
N ALA A 65 -6.73 19.52 -8.24
CA ALA A 65 -7.74 19.30 -9.28
C ALA A 65 -8.63 18.07 -8.95
N LEU A 66 -8.05 17.00 -8.38
CA LEU A 66 -8.82 15.84 -7.92
C LEU A 66 -9.77 16.21 -6.76
N ARG A 67 -9.29 16.98 -5.76
CA ARG A 67 -10.11 17.42 -4.62
C ARG A 67 -11.18 18.43 -4.98
N ALA A 68 -11.04 19.14 -6.06
CA ALA A 68 -12.09 20.04 -6.57
C ALA A 68 -13.35 19.25 -6.99
N GLU A 69 -13.19 18.00 -7.44
CA GLU A 69 -14.30 17.11 -7.80
C GLU A 69 -14.83 16.34 -6.57
N ASN A 70 -13.95 15.88 -5.70
CA ASN A 70 -14.30 15.16 -4.47
C ASN A 70 -13.38 15.59 -3.31
N PRO A 71 -13.84 16.42 -2.35
CA PRO A 71 -13.02 16.90 -1.23
C PRO A 71 -12.51 15.79 -0.29
N ASP A 72 -13.20 14.67 -0.21
CA ASP A 72 -12.85 13.52 0.65
C ASP A 72 -12.07 12.44 -0.08
N ILE A 73 -11.55 12.72 -1.28
CA ILE A 73 -10.80 11.74 -2.06
C ILE A 73 -9.54 11.27 -1.33
N LEU A 74 -9.32 9.95 -1.35
CA LEU A 74 -8.04 9.36 -1.02
C LEU A 74 -7.12 9.38 -2.25
N VAL A 75 -5.98 10.03 -2.12
CA VAL A 75 -4.93 10.06 -3.14
C VAL A 75 -3.80 9.19 -2.64
N ALA A 76 -3.71 7.98 -3.18
CA ALA A 76 -2.75 6.96 -2.79
C ALA A 76 -1.47 7.02 -3.62
N ILE A 77 -0.34 6.66 -3.00
CA ILE A 77 0.97 6.57 -3.64
C ILE A 77 1.84 5.53 -2.91
N ASP A 78 2.84 4.96 -3.60
CA ASP A 78 3.93 4.20 -3.00
C ASP A 78 5.13 5.11 -2.76
N GLU A 79 5.27 5.65 -1.59
CA GLU A 79 6.45 6.41 -1.17
C GLU A 79 7.04 5.76 0.09
N GLU A 80 7.84 4.70 -0.13
CA GLU A 80 8.45 3.93 0.96
C GLU A 80 9.78 4.52 1.42
N GLY A 81 10.37 5.39 0.59
CA GLY A 81 11.77 5.79 0.70
C GLY A 81 12.73 4.77 0.09
N GLY A 82 14.01 5.13 -0.02
CA GLY A 82 15.01 4.26 -0.65
C GLY A 82 14.69 3.96 -2.11
N ASP A 83 14.58 2.67 -2.45
CA ASP A 83 14.38 2.21 -3.83
C ASP A 83 12.94 2.43 -4.33
N VAL A 84 11.98 2.64 -3.42
CA VAL A 84 10.58 2.85 -3.77
C VAL A 84 10.18 4.29 -3.49
N THR A 85 10.31 5.12 -4.50
CA THR A 85 9.89 6.53 -4.50
C THR A 85 9.15 6.87 -5.79
N ARG A 86 8.12 7.68 -5.70
CA ARG A 86 7.42 8.27 -6.85
C ARG A 86 7.67 9.77 -6.95
N LEU A 87 8.02 10.40 -5.84
CA LEU A 87 8.34 11.84 -5.82
C LEU A 87 9.70 12.15 -6.45
N GLU A 88 10.68 11.24 -6.32
CA GLU A 88 12.08 11.50 -6.64
C GLU A 88 12.68 10.41 -7.55
N THR A 89 11.89 9.84 -8.48
CA THR A 89 12.31 8.74 -9.37
C THR A 89 13.56 9.07 -10.20
N GLY A 90 13.75 10.35 -10.56
CA GLY A 90 14.88 10.81 -11.39
C GLY A 90 16.19 11.04 -10.63
N SER A 91 16.12 11.24 -9.31
CA SER A 91 17.28 11.61 -8.46
C SER A 91 17.61 10.59 -7.36
N GLY A 92 16.70 9.66 -7.09
CA GLY A 92 16.71 8.81 -5.92
C GLY A 92 16.13 9.51 -4.69
N SER A 93 15.58 8.72 -3.76
CA SER A 93 14.86 9.23 -2.60
C SER A 93 15.76 9.99 -1.63
N SER A 94 15.29 11.15 -1.17
CA SER A 94 15.87 11.90 -0.05
C SER A 94 15.67 11.18 1.31
N TRP A 95 14.81 10.17 1.34
CA TRP A 95 14.47 9.39 2.52
C TRP A 95 15.09 8.00 2.44
N PRO A 96 15.83 7.53 3.46
CA PRO A 96 16.39 6.18 3.47
C PRO A 96 15.28 5.13 3.53
N GLY A 97 15.49 4.01 2.81
CA GLY A 97 14.59 2.87 2.87
C GLY A 97 14.63 2.13 4.21
N ASN A 98 13.67 1.24 4.40
CA ASN A 98 13.43 0.54 5.66
C ASN A 98 14.64 -0.25 6.17
N LEU A 99 15.40 -0.93 5.28
CA LEU A 99 16.59 -1.69 5.71
C LEU A 99 17.66 -0.76 6.32
N ALA A 100 17.82 0.45 5.79
CA ALA A 100 18.74 1.41 6.36
C ALA A 100 18.27 1.88 7.75
N LEU A 101 16.97 2.12 7.93
CA LEU A 101 16.38 2.48 9.22
C LEU A 101 16.51 1.33 10.24
N GLY A 102 16.22 0.09 9.83
CA GLY A 102 16.41 -1.09 10.66
C GLY A 102 17.86 -1.33 11.05
N ALA A 103 18.83 -1.06 10.15
CA ALA A 103 20.25 -1.17 10.45
C ALA A 103 20.75 -0.14 11.47
N VAL A 104 20.08 1.01 11.58
CA VAL A 104 20.34 2.00 12.66
C VAL A 104 19.70 1.56 13.97
N ASP A 105 18.56 0.91 13.89
CA ASP A 105 17.75 0.43 15.01
C ASP A 105 17.42 1.53 16.03
N ASP A 106 16.88 2.64 15.53
CA ASP A 106 16.39 3.77 16.32
C ASP A 106 14.96 4.12 15.90
N PRO A 107 13.93 3.57 16.59
CA PRO A 107 12.54 3.82 16.26
C PRO A 107 12.14 5.31 16.34
N ALA A 108 12.79 6.10 17.20
CA ALA A 108 12.53 7.53 17.26
C ALA A 108 12.97 8.23 15.96
N LEU A 109 14.14 7.87 15.43
CA LEU A 109 14.61 8.36 14.14
C LEU A 109 13.69 7.90 13.00
N THR A 110 13.22 6.64 13.02
CA THR A 110 12.28 6.12 12.03
C THR A 110 10.97 6.92 12.03
N ARG A 111 10.44 7.24 13.21
CA ARG A 111 9.26 8.10 13.36
C ARG A 111 9.49 9.49 12.78
N ASP A 112 10.66 10.08 13.04
CA ASP A 112 11.00 11.41 12.52
C ASP A 112 11.14 11.40 10.99
N VAL A 113 11.79 10.39 10.41
CA VAL A 113 11.89 10.21 8.95
C VAL A 113 10.49 10.05 8.33
N ALA A 114 9.65 9.19 8.88
CA ALA A 114 8.29 8.97 8.38
C ALA A 114 7.42 10.24 8.49
N ARG A 115 7.59 11.04 9.56
CA ARG A 115 6.90 12.32 9.72
C ARG A 115 7.32 13.33 8.65
N GLU A 116 8.62 13.45 8.38
CA GLU A 116 9.11 14.41 7.39
C GLU A 116 8.77 13.97 5.95
N LEU A 117 8.85 12.67 5.64
CA LEU A 117 8.32 12.12 4.39
C LEU A 117 6.82 12.39 4.26
N GLY A 118 6.06 12.19 5.34
CA GLY A 118 4.64 12.52 5.37
C GLY A 118 4.36 14.00 5.11
N ARG A 119 5.20 14.93 5.59
CA ARG A 119 5.10 16.35 5.26
C ARG A 119 5.33 16.63 3.78
N ALA A 120 6.32 15.96 3.17
CA ALA A 120 6.55 16.06 1.73
C ALA A 120 5.32 15.61 0.93
N LEU A 121 4.70 14.49 1.32
CA LEU A 121 3.46 13.99 0.73
C LEU A 121 2.30 14.96 0.93
N ALA A 122 2.09 15.43 2.15
CA ALA A 122 1.01 16.37 2.48
C ALA A 122 1.16 17.70 1.73
N ALA A 123 2.40 18.18 1.54
CA ALA A 123 2.68 19.40 0.75
C ALA A 123 2.22 19.25 -0.70
N CYS A 124 2.38 18.07 -1.29
CA CYS A 124 1.88 17.75 -2.63
C CYS A 124 0.39 17.33 -2.63
N GLY A 125 -0.26 17.34 -1.46
CA GLY A 125 -1.66 16.96 -1.33
C GLY A 125 -1.92 15.46 -1.38
N VAL A 126 -0.95 14.60 -1.33
CA VAL A 126 -1.12 13.16 -1.11
C VAL A 126 -1.50 12.93 0.35
N ASN A 127 -2.52 12.12 0.59
CA ASN A 127 -3.09 11.89 1.93
C ASN A 127 -3.18 10.41 2.33
N TYR A 128 -2.71 9.53 1.46
CA TYR A 128 -2.70 8.09 1.68
C TYR A 128 -1.43 7.49 1.10
N ASN A 129 -0.59 6.89 1.93
CA ASN A 129 0.67 6.29 1.48
C ASN A 129 0.62 4.77 1.71
N TRP A 130 0.88 4.00 0.65
CA TRP A 130 1.03 2.55 0.72
C TRP A 130 2.41 2.17 1.28
N ALA A 131 2.61 2.53 2.53
CA ALA A 131 3.78 2.28 3.34
C ALA A 131 3.41 2.32 4.84
N PRO A 132 4.18 1.59 5.69
CA PRO A 132 5.43 0.89 5.41
C PRO A 132 5.23 -0.54 4.92
N SER A 133 6.28 -1.14 4.30
CA SER A 133 6.42 -2.58 4.25
C SER A 133 6.64 -3.09 5.68
N ALA A 134 5.70 -3.91 6.14
CA ALA A 134 5.73 -4.57 7.45
C ALA A 134 6.26 -6.02 7.33
N ASP A 135 6.73 -6.39 6.14
CA ASP A 135 7.21 -7.73 5.85
C ASP A 135 8.51 -8.04 6.60
N VAL A 136 8.61 -9.22 7.20
CA VAL A 136 9.85 -9.72 7.79
C VAL A 136 10.62 -10.47 6.72
N ASN A 137 11.76 -9.92 6.25
CA ASN A 137 12.54 -10.51 5.17
C ASN A 137 13.34 -11.73 5.65
N SER A 138 12.61 -12.80 6.01
CA SER A 138 13.17 -14.05 6.54
C SER A 138 13.90 -14.86 5.48
N ASN A 139 13.52 -14.74 4.21
CA ASN A 139 14.21 -15.35 3.08
C ASN A 139 15.21 -14.34 2.47
N PRO A 140 16.51 -14.53 2.62
CA PRO A 140 17.52 -13.62 2.06
C PRO A 140 17.53 -13.62 0.52
N GLY A 141 16.92 -14.62 -0.12
CA GLY A 141 16.75 -14.72 -1.57
C GLY A 141 15.42 -14.14 -2.08
N ASN A 142 14.65 -13.45 -1.22
CA ASN A 142 13.37 -12.86 -1.61
C ASN A 142 13.56 -11.80 -2.72
N PRO A 143 12.90 -11.95 -3.89
CA PRO A 143 13.14 -11.05 -5.04
C PRO A 143 12.35 -9.74 -4.96
N VAL A 144 11.38 -9.61 -4.04
CA VAL A 144 10.40 -8.50 -4.01
C VAL A 144 10.59 -7.59 -2.81
N ILE A 145 10.81 -8.16 -1.63
CA ILE A 145 10.87 -7.41 -0.37
C ILE A 145 12.29 -6.90 -0.11
N GLY A 146 13.24 -7.78 0.20
CA GLY A 146 14.64 -7.40 0.32
C GLY A 146 14.86 -6.14 1.16
N VAL A 147 15.41 -5.10 0.54
CA VAL A 147 15.72 -3.80 1.16
C VAL A 147 14.49 -2.97 1.57
N ARG A 148 13.30 -3.34 1.10
CA ARG A 148 12.04 -2.72 1.49
C ARG A 148 11.61 -3.10 2.91
N SER A 149 12.14 -4.21 3.48
CA SER A 149 11.94 -4.61 4.86
C SER A 149 12.89 -3.89 5.81
N PHE A 150 12.48 -3.69 7.06
CA PHE A 150 13.37 -3.23 8.13
C PHE A 150 14.45 -4.27 8.49
N GLY A 151 14.21 -5.57 8.21
CA GLY A 151 15.16 -6.65 8.45
C GLY A 151 14.51 -8.03 8.49
N ALA A 152 15.26 -8.99 9.03
CA ALA A 152 14.82 -10.39 9.20
C ALA A 152 14.35 -10.71 10.62
N ASP A 153 14.47 -9.79 11.56
CA ASP A 153 14.01 -9.94 12.95
C ASP A 153 12.59 -9.38 13.08
N PRO A 154 11.59 -10.19 13.52
CA PRO A 154 10.20 -9.76 13.60
C PRO A 154 9.99 -8.62 14.62
N GLU A 155 10.70 -8.62 15.74
CA GLU A 155 10.56 -7.57 16.76
C GLU A 155 11.20 -6.26 16.31
N LEU A 156 12.31 -6.32 15.55
CA LEU A 156 12.87 -5.14 14.87
C LEU A 156 11.86 -4.58 13.88
N CYS A 157 11.31 -5.41 13.00
CA CYS A 157 10.30 -4.98 12.04
C CYS A 157 9.07 -4.37 12.74
N ALA A 158 8.62 -4.97 13.83
CA ALA A 158 7.46 -4.50 14.58
C ALA A 158 7.65 -3.09 15.16
N ARG A 159 8.77 -2.84 15.89
CA ARG A 159 8.99 -1.52 16.51
C ARG A 159 9.21 -0.42 15.48
N HIS A 160 9.84 -0.73 14.35
CA HIS A 160 10.04 0.22 13.26
C HIS A 160 8.75 0.47 12.48
N THR A 161 7.94 -0.56 12.20
CA THR A 161 6.63 -0.43 11.58
C THR A 161 5.71 0.46 12.40
N ALA A 162 5.63 0.24 13.73
CA ALA A 162 4.83 1.09 14.61
C ALA A 162 5.30 2.55 14.57
N ALA A 163 6.60 2.79 14.70
CA ALA A 163 7.18 4.13 14.64
C ALA A 163 6.91 4.83 13.30
N TRP A 164 6.97 4.10 12.19
CA TRP A 164 6.66 4.60 10.85
C TRP A 164 5.20 5.03 10.73
N VAL A 165 4.27 4.18 11.18
CA VAL A 165 2.83 4.48 11.21
C VAL A 165 2.56 5.74 12.04
N GLU A 166 3.09 5.82 13.26
CA GLU A 166 2.94 6.98 14.14
C GLU A 166 3.47 8.27 13.48
N GLY A 167 4.67 8.20 12.88
CA GLY A 167 5.31 9.35 12.25
C GLY A 167 4.49 9.88 11.09
N LEU A 168 4.12 9.01 10.14
CA LEU A 168 3.37 9.38 8.94
C LEU A 168 1.99 9.96 9.30
N GLN A 169 1.26 9.29 10.18
CA GLN A 169 -0.10 9.70 10.55
C GLN A 169 -0.15 10.97 11.41
N SER A 170 0.95 11.32 12.09
CA SER A 170 1.05 12.56 12.88
C SER A 170 0.94 13.84 12.05
N VAL A 171 1.04 13.72 10.73
CA VAL A 171 0.92 14.84 9.78
C VAL A 171 -0.25 14.69 8.80
N GLY A 172 -1.21 13.82 9.13
CA GLY A 172 -2.46 13.66 8.39
C GLY A 172 -2.36 12.84 7.11
N VAL A 173 -1.29 12.07 6.92
CA VAL A 173 -1.17 11.09 5.82
C VAL A 173 -1.44 9.69 6.36
N ALA A 174 -2.42 8.99 5.81
CA ALA A 174 -2.76 7.64 6.23
C ALA A 174 -1.66 6.65 5.88
N ALA A 175 -1.24 5.84 6.86
CA ALA A 175 -0.30 4.74 6.65
C ALA A 175 -1.04 3.46 6.25
N CYS A 176 -0.39 2.66 5.38
CA CYS A 176 -0.86 1.36 4.94
C CYS A 176 0.22 0.30 5.16
N ALA A 177 0.07 -0.52 6.18
CA ALA A 177 0.98 -1.62 6.44
C ALA A 177 0.80 -2.73 5.39
N LYS A 178 1.90 -3.18 4.76
CA LYS A 178 1.86 -4.15 3.67
C LYS A 178 3.02 -5.14 3.75
N HIS A 179 2.89 -6.33 3.20
CA HIS A 179 1.79 -6.94 2.44
C HIS A 179 1.21 -8.10 3.28
N PHE A 180 0.04 -7.91 3.83
CA PHE A 180 -0.57 -8.88 4.76
C PHE A 180 -0.92 -10.22 4.09
N PRO A 181 -0.62 -11.38 4.71
CA PRO A 181 -0.15 -11.60 6.07
C PRO A 181 1.38 -11.70 6.24
N GLY A 182 2.17 -11.27 5.26
CA GLY A 182 3.63 -11.24 5.26
C GLY A 182 4.20 -11.87 4.00
N HIS A 183 4.91 -11.08 3.19
CA HIS A 183 5.49 -11.46 1.89
C HIS A 183 7.01 -11.75 1.98
N GLY A 184 7.59 -11.67 3.19
CA GLY A 184 9.06 -11.68 3.37
C GLY A 184 9.72 -13.04 3.20
N ASP A 185 8.97 -14.16 3.22
CA ASP A 185 9.50 -15.53 3.07
C ASP A 185 9.33 -16.10 1.64
N THR A 186 8.78 -15.34 0.72
CA THR A 186 8.52 -15.82 -0.65
C THR A 186 9.79 -15.91 -1.48
N ALA A 187 9.80 -16.84 -2.45
CA ALA A 187 10.88 -17.04 -3.40
C ALA A 187 10.49 -16.65 -4.84
N VAL A 188 9.25 -16.21 -5.06
CA VAL A 188 8.69 -15.81 -6.35
C VAL A 188 8.06 -14.43 -6.22
N ASP A 189 8.14 -13.64 -7.29
CA ASP A 189 7.50 -12.33 -7.40
C ASP A 189 6.03 -12.51 -7.77
N SER A 190 5.13 -11.89 -7.01
CA SER A 190 3.68 -11.92 -7.25
C SER A 190 3.23 -11.22 -8.53
N HIS A 191 4.08 -10.41 -9.15
CA HIS A 191 3.84 -9.87 -10.49
C HIS A 191 3.95 -10.94 -11.59
N HIS A 192 4.70 -12.02 -11.35
CA HIS A 192 5.02 -13.04 -12.35
C HIS A 192 4.47 -14.43 -12.02
N GLY A 193 3.88 -14.63 -10.87
CA GLY A 193 3.33 -15.91 -10.44
C GLY A 193 2.74 -15.85 -9.04
N LEU A 194 2.13 -16.92 -8.59
CA LEU A 194 1.52 -17.00 -7.27
C LEU A 194 2.53 -17.53 -6.24
N PRO A 195 3.11 -16.65 -5.37
CA PRO A 195 4.07 -17.07 -4.35
C PRO A 195 3.39 -17.89 -3.24
N VAL A 196 4.17 -18.74 -2.58
CA VAL A 196 3.70 -19.57 -1.46
C VAL A 196 4.55 -19.31 -0.23
N VAL A 197 3.88 -19.11 0.92
CA VAL A 197 4.48 -19.09 2.26
C VAL A 197 4.02 -20.37 2.96
N ASP A 198 4.86 -21.41 2.89
CA ASP A 198 4.56 -22.73 3.44
C ASP A 198 5.20 -22.88 4.83
N VAL A 199 4.53 -22.34 5.82
CA VAL A 199 4.94 -22.38 7.23
C VAL A 199 3.80 -22.83 8.12
N ASP A 200 4.12 -23.31 9.33
CA ASP A 200 3.08 -23.60 10.31
C ASP A 200 2.48 -22.32 10.92
N VAL A 201 1.34 -22.48 11.58
CA VAL A 201 0.60 -21.34 12.13
C VAL A 201 1.34 -20.65 13.28
N ASP A 202 2.17 -21.35 14.03
CA ASP A 202 2.91 -20.80 15.17
C ASP A 202 4.05 -19.93 14.65
N LEU A 203 4.75 -20.35 13.59
CA LEU A 203 5.78 -19.55 12.94
C LEU A 203 5.17 -18.31 12.26
N LEU A 204 4.07 -18.46 11.53
CA LEU A 204 3.36 -17.33 10.94
C LEU A 204 2.97 -16.29 12.02
N ARG A 205 2.45 -16.75 13.17
CA ARG A 205 2.02 -15.86 14.27
C ARG A 205 3.17 -15.21 15.03
N SER A 206 4.30 -15.90 15.17
CA SER A 206 5.47 -15.42 15.91
C SER A 206 6.50 -14.70 15.06
N ARG A 207 6.38 -14.76 13.74
CA ARG A 207 7.29 -14.09 12.80
C ARG A 207 6.55 -13.06 11.95
N ASP A 208 5.71 -13.52 11.02
CA ASP A 208 5.17 -12.68 9.95
C ASP A 208 4.09 -11.71 10.42
N LEU A 209 3.24 -12.14 11.38
CA LEU A 209 2.17 -11.31 11.91
C LEU A 209 2.61 -10.32 13.00
N VAL A 210 3.84 -10.40 13.51
CA VAL A 210 4.32 -9.54 14.61
C VAL A 210 4.32 -8.07 14.22
N PRO A 211 4.87 -7.66 13.05
CA PRO A 211 4.83 -6.27 12.62
C PRO A 211 3.42 -5.76 12.32
N PHE A 212 2.52 -6.60 11.80
CA PHE A 212 1.13 -6.20 11.56
C PHE A 212 0.36 -5.96 12.86
N LYS A 213 0.58 -6.78 13.89
CA LYS A 213 0.04 -6.51 15.24
C LYS A 213 0.52 -5.17 15.77
N ALA A 214 1.80 -4.84 15.58
CA ALA A 214 2.37 -3.57 15.98
C ALA A 214 1.80 -2.39 15.17
N ALA A 215 1.61 -2.54 13.85
CA ALA A 215 0.94 -1.55 13.01
C ALA A 215 -0.49 -1.27 13.47
N ILE A 216 -1.27 -2.31 13.77
CA ILE A 216 -2.65 -2.21 14.27
C ILE A 216 -2.67 -1.50 15.63
N ALA A 217 -1.78 -1.87 16.54
CA ALA A 217 -1.67 -1.23 17.86
C ALA A 217 -1.25 0.25 17.76
N ALA A 218 -0.43 0.61 16.75
CA ALA A 218 -0.06 1.99 16.43
C ALA A 218 -1.18 2.76 15.69
N GLY A 219 -2.32 2.11 15.41
CA GLY A 219 -3.48 2.72 14.79
C GLY A 219 -3.38 2.92 13.27
N ALA A 220 -2.67 2.03 12.56
CA ALA A 220 -2.58 2.05 11.11
C ALA A 220 -3.96 2.16 10.46
N LYS A 221 -4.12 3.12 9.57
CA LYS A 221 -5.41 3.44 8.93
C LYS A 221 -5.77 2.46 7.82
N ALA A 222 -4.77 1.85 7.20
CA ALA A 222 -4.98 0.84 6.17
C ALA A 222 -4.01 -0.34 6.33
N VAL A 223 -4.42 -1.49 5.79
CA VAL A 223 -3.61 -2.69 5.58
C VAL A 223 -3.81 -3.14 4.14
N MET A 224 -2.72 -3.36 3.41
CA MET A 224 -2.75 -3.91 2.05
C MET A 224 -2.51 -5.41 2.11
N THR A 225 -3.33 -6.14 1.35
CA THR A 225 -3.23 -7.61 1.25
C THR A 225 -2.16 -8.03 0.26
N ALA A 226 -1.59 -9.22 0.44
CA ALA A 226 -0.66 -9.82 -0.50
C ALA A 226 -1.35 -10.89 -1.38
N HIS A 227 -0.93 -10.95 -2.65
CA HIS A 227 -1.34 -12.02 -3.57
C HIS A 227 -0.45 -13.26 -3.38
N ILE A 228 -0.54 -13.90 -2.22
CA ILE A 228 0.27 -15.06 -1.84
C ILE A 228 -0.60 -16.19 -1.31
N MET A 229 -0.18 -17.44 -1.55
CA MET A 229 -0.75 -18.62 -0.90
C MET A 229 -0.14 -18.79 0.48
N VAL A 230 -1.00 -19.01 1.47
CA VAL A 230 -0.61 -19.37 2.84
C VAL A 230 -1.41 -20.62 3.23
N PRO A 231 -0.96 -21.83 2.82
CA PRO A 231 -1.78 -23.05 2.89
C PRO A 231 -2.29 -23.41 4.29
N VAL A 232 -1.56 -23.03 5.34
CA VAL A 232 -1.98 -23.23 6.73
C VAL A 232 -3.22 -22.40 7.12
N LEU A 233 -3.50 -21.30 6.41
CA LEU A 233 -4.69 -20.46 6.59
C LEU A 233 -5.78 -20.81 5.58
N ASP A 234 -5.40 -20.96 4.32
CA ASP A 234 -6.30 -21.35 3.23
C ASP A 234 -5.49 -22.09 2.14
N PRO A 235 -5.73 -23.38 1.94
CA PRO A 235 -5.02 -24.16 0.92
C PRO A 235 -5.54 -23.93 -0.50
N SER A 236 -6.64 -23.16 -0.67
CA SER A 236 -7.39 -23.06 -1.91
C SER A 236 -7.28 -21.68 -2.58
N LEU A 237 -7.20 -20.61 -1.78
CA LEU A 237 -7.25 -19.25 -2.25
C LEU A 237 -6.04 -18.43 -1.74
N PRO A 238 -5.51 -17.53 -2.55
CA PRO A 238 -4.50 -16.57 -2.10
C PRO A 238 -5.08 -15.64 -1.02
N ALA A 239 -4.22 -15.10 -0.17
CA ALA A 239 -4.61 -14.32 1.00
C ALA A 239 -5.59 -13.19 0.68
N THR A 240 -5.40 -12.47 -0.44
CA THR A 240 -6.30 -11.40 -0.89
C THR A 240 -7.73 -11.89 -1.16
N LEU A 241 -7.91 -13.14 -1.59
CA LEU A 241 -9.21 -13.71 -1.95
C LEU A 241 -9.78 -14.62 -0.84
N SER A 242 -9.04 -14.82 0.25
CA SER A 242 -9.40 -15.75 1.32
C SER A 242 -10.20 -15.09 2.43
N LYS A 243 -11.43 -15.55 2.65
CA LYS A 243 -12.25 -15.14 3.79
C LYS A 243 -11.62 -15.55 5.12
N ALA A 244 -10.91 -16.69 5.16
CA ALA A 244 -10.21 -17.15 6.35
C ALA A 244 -9.10 -16.15 6.75
N VAL A 245 -8.43 -15.56 5.75
CA VAL A 245 -7.36 -14.58 5.98
C VAL A 245 -7.92 -13.20 6.31
N LEU A 246 -8.82 -12.65 5.49
CA LEU A 246 -9.25 -11.26 5.66
C LEU A 246 -10.30 -11.12 6.77
N SER A 247 -11.38 -11.88 6.71
CA SER A 247 -12.41 -11.84 7.74
C SER A 247 -12.01 -12.61 9.00
N GLY A 248 -11.42 -13.81 8.84
CA GLY A 248 -11.12 -14.73 9.94
C GLY A 248 -9.88 -14.35 10.73
N LEU A 249 -8.78 -13.93 10.06
CA LEU A 249 -7.53 -13.59 10.76
C LEU A 249 -7.39 -12.08 10.98
N LEU A 250 -7.58 -11.26 9.93
CA LEU A 250 -7.32 -9.81 10.07
C LEU A 250 -8.46 -9.09 10.81
N ARG A 251 -9.72 -9.32 10.44
CA ARG A 251 -10.91 -8.65 11.03
C ARG A 251 -11.38 -9.25 12.35
N ALA A 252 -11.42 -10.57 12.46
CA ALA A 252 -11.97 -11.23 13.64
C ALA A 252 -11.31 -10.75 14.92
N ARG A 253 -12.09 -10.72 16.01
CA ARG A 253 -11.63 -10.22 17.30
C ARG A 253 -10.53 -11.10 17.89
N PRO A 254 -9.65 -10.56 18.76
CA PRO A 254 -8.59 -11.33 19.39
C PRO A 254 -9.08 -12.54 20.17
N GLU A 255 -10.25 -12.45 20.83
CA GLU A 255 -10.88 -13.60 21.52
C GLU A 255 -11.34 -14.71 20.56
N ASP A 256 -11.57 -14.38 19.29
CA ASP A 256 -11.91 -15.34 18.23
C ASP A 256 -10.66 -15.79 17.42
N GLY A 257 -9.45 -15.41 17.88
CA GLY A 257 -8.16 -15.77 17.27
C GLY A 257 -7.68 -14.86 16.16
N GLY A 258 -8.39 -13.77 15.90
CA GLY A 258 -8.04 -12.75 14.90
C GLY A 258 -7.17 -11.63 15.45
N LEU A 259 -6.93 -10.59 14.62
CA LEU A 259 -6.14 -9.41 14.97
C LEU A 259 -7.00 -8.20 15.37
N GLY A 260 -8.31 -8.25 15.17
CA GLY A 260 -9.26 -7.19 15.55
C GLY A 260 -9.12 -5.90 14.73
N TYR A 261 -8.62 -5.99 13.50
CA TYR A 261 -8.41 -4.80 12.67
C TYR A 261 -9.72 -4.21 12.15
N ASP A 262 -9.98 -2.92 12.44
CA ASP A 262 -11.19 -2.22 12.01
C ASP A 262 -10.92 -1.08 10.99
N GLY A 263 -9.69 -0.90 10.53
CA GLY A 263 -9.34 0.07 9.48
C GLY A 263 -9.67 -0.42 8.06
N LEU A 264 -9.20 0.31 7.05
CA LEU A 264 -9.38 -0.03 5.63
C LEU A 264 -8.50 -1.23 5.23
N ILE A 265 -9.09 -2.23 4.59
CA ILE A 265 -8.35 -3.30 3.91
C ILE A 265 -8.37 -3.01 2.41
N VAL A 266 -7.20 -2.77 1.83
CA VAL A 266 -7.02 -2.58 0.39
C VAL A 266 -6.30 -3.78 -0.23
N THR A 267 -6.64 -4.16 -1.44
CA THR A 267 -5.88 -5.19 -2.16
C THR A 267 -4.57 -4.61 -2.70
N ASP A 268 -3.56 -5.46 -2.88
CA ASP A 268 -2.54 -5.16 -3.89
C ASP A 268 -3.19 -5.09 -5.28
N ALA A 269 -2.45 -4.65 -6.30
CA ALA A 269 -3.03 -4.42 -7.62
C ALA A 269 -3.68 -5.70 -8.19
N ILE A 270 -4.99 -5.64 -8.41
CA ILE A 270 -5.81 -6.82 -8.75
C ILE A 270 -5.49 -7.40 -10.13
N GLU A 271 -4.85 -6.60 -10.99
CA GLU A 271 -4.38 -7.01 -12.31
C GLU A 271 -3.05 -7.75 -12.30
N MET A 272 -2.36 -7.89 -11.15
CA MET A 272 -1.11 -8.67 -11.06
C MET A 272 -1.34 -10.13 -11.44
N GLY A 273 -0.35 -10.73 -12.13
CA GLY A 273 -0.45 -12.09 -12.69
C GLY A 273 -0.88 -13.15 -11.68
N ALA A 274 -0.50 -13.01 -10.41
CA ALA A 274 -0.94 -13.91 -9.33
C ALA A 274 -2.48 -14.04 -9.22
N ILE A 275 -3.23 -13.01 -9.59
CA ILE A 275 -4.71 -13.01 -9.57
C ILE A 275 -5.26 -13.04 -11.00
N ALA A 276 -4.81 -12.13 -11.86
CA ALA A 276 -5.40 -11.94 -13.18
C ALA A 276 -5.31 -13.20 -14.07
N ASP A 277 -4.19 -13.93 -14.03
CA ASP A 277 -3.97 -15.11 -14.86
C ASP A 277 -4.82 -16.32 -14.45
N THR A 278 -5.20 -16.38 -13.16
CA THR A 278 -5.95 -17.53 -12.63
C THR A 278 -7.45 -17.26 -12.53
N TYR A 279 -7.81 -16.08 -12.03
CA TYR A 279 -9.20 -15.74 -11.72
C TYR A 279 -9.79 -14.70 -12.68
N GLY A 280 -8.94 -13.89 -13.33
CA GLY A 280 -9.35 -12.68 -14.02
C GLY A 280 -9.65 -11.53 -13.06
N THR A 281 -9.55 -10.29 -13.54
CA THR A 281 -9.68 -9.08 -12.70
C THR A 281 -11.08 -8.92 -12.09
N SER A 282 -12.14 -9.20 -12.86
CA SER A 282 -13.53 -9.07 -12.36
C SER A 282 -13.85 -10.09 -11.27
N GLU A 283 -13.51 -11.37 -11.48
CA GLU A 283 -13.74 -12.41 -10.48
C GLU A 283 -12.86 -12.22 -9.25
N GLY A 284 -11.58 -11.86 -9.45
CA GLY A 284 -10.66 -11.50 -8.36
C GLY A 284 -11.20 -10.37 -7.50
N THR A 285 -11.75 -9.32 -8.12
CA THR A 285 -12.42 -8.21 -7.43
C THR A 285 -13.58 -8.68 -6.56
N LEU A 286 -14.46 -9.51 -7.11
CA LEU A 286 -15.62 -10.01 -6.36
C LEU A 286 -15.20 -10.90 -5.19
N LEU A 287 -14.28 -11.84 -5.42
CA LEU A 287 -13.75 -12.71 -4.37
C LEU A 287 -13.05 -11.91 -3.25
N ALA A 288 -12.29 -10.86 -3.59
CA ALA A 288 -11.65 -9.99 -2.61
C ALA A 288 -12.68 -9.25 -1.73
N LEU A 289 -13.73 -8.69 -2.33
CA LEU A 289 -14.83 -8.03 -1.60
C LEU A 289 -15.58 -9.03 -0.71
N GLU A 290 -15.88 -10.23 -1.21
CA GLU A 290 -16.50 -11.33 -0.46
C GLU A 290 -15.62 -11.80 0.72
N ALA A 291 -14.30 -11.81 0.52
CA ALA A 291 -13.32 -12.16 1.55
C ALA A 291 -13.22 -11.12 2.67
N GLY A 292 -13.53 -9.86 2.39
CA GLY A 292 -13.49 -8.77 3.38
C GLY A 292 -12.60 -7.58 3.03
N ALA A 293 -12.09 -7.50 1.79
CA ALA A 293 -11.43 -6.29 1.30
C ALA A 293 -12.43 -5.14 1.16
N ASP A 294 -11.99 -3.90 1.40
CA ASP A 294 -12.84 -2.70 1.34
C ASP A 294 -12.52 -1.82 0.13
N ALA A 295 -11.29 -1.88 -0.36
CA ALA A 295 -10.87 -1.14 -1.54
C ALA A 295 -10.08 -2.07 -2.48
N ILE A 296 -10.31 -1.90 -3.77
CA ILE A 296 -9.67 -2.68 -4.83
C ILE A 296 -8.69 -1.77 -5.57
N CYS A 297 -7.39 -2.02 -5.42
CA CYS A 297 -6.37 -1.32 -6.19
C CYS A 297 -6.39 -1.80 -7.65
N VAL A 298 -6.45 -0.85 -8.58
CA VAL A 298 -6.48 -1.09 -10.03
C VAL A 298 -5.60 -0.06 -10.71
N GLY A 299 -4.73 -0.44 -11.61
CA GLY A 299 -4.12 0.56 -12.43
C GLY A 299 -2.60 0.65 -12.41
N GLY A 300 -1.93 -0.42 -12.05
CA GLY A 300 -0.53 -0.59 -12.42
C GLY A 300 -0.40 -0.58 -13.95
N GLU A 301 -1.03 -1.54 -14.63
CA GLU A 301 -1.00 -1.71 -16.09
C GLU A 301 -2.28 -1.25 -16.79
N HIS A 302 -3.46 -1.48 -16.20
CA HIS A 302 -4.77 -1.16 -16.76
C HIS A 302 -5.34 0.13 -16.18
N ALA A 303 -4.78 1.26 -16.56
CA ALA A 303 -5.11 2.59 -16.06
C ALA A 303 -6.12 3.32 -16.98
N ASP A 304 -7.23 2.67 -17.31
CA ASP A 304 -8.24 3.16 -18.25
C ASP A 304 -9.67 3.09 -17.70
N GLU A 305 -10.57 3.83 -18.34
CA GLU A 305 -12.01 3.88 -17.96
C GLU A 305 -12.71 2.55 -18.19
N GLU A 306 -12.35 1.79 -19.23
CA GLU A 306 -13.01 0.54 -19.59
C GLU A 306 -12.88 -0.50 -18.47
N THR A 307 -11.68 -0.63 -17.91
CA THR A 307 -11.41 -1.51 -16.76
C THR A 307 -12.26 -1.10 -15.54
N VAL A 308 -12.33 0.19 -15.22
CA VAL A 308 -13.14 0.70 -14.09
C VAL A 308 -14.62 0.38 -14.29
N LEU A 309 -15.15 0.61 -15.49
CA LEU A 309 -16.55 0.32 -15.83
C LEU A 309 -16.83 -1.19 -15.76
N GLN A 310 -15.93 -2.03 -16.27
CA GLN A 310 -16.07 -3.48 -16.19
C GLN A 310 -16.16 -3.97 -14.73
N LEU A 311 -15.28 -3.48 -13.86
CA LEU A 311 -15.28 -3.87 -12.45
C LEU A 311 -16.51 -3.33 -11.72
N HIS A 312 -16.88 -2.07 -11.95
CA HIS A 312 -18.10 -1.48 -11.42
C HIS A 312 -19.34 -2.31 -11.79
N ASP A 313 -19.50 -2.66 -13.07
CA ASP A 313 -20.65 -3.41 -13.55
C ASP A 313 -20.68 -4.84 -12.99
N ALA A 314 -19.50 -5.46 -12.82
CA ALA A 314 -19.38 -6.77 -12.15
C ALA A 314 -19.86 -6.70 -10.69
N ILE A 315 -19.44 -5.68 -9.93
CA ILE A 315 -19.85 -5.47 -8.53
C ILE A 315 -21.38 -5.26 -8.46
N VAL A 316 -21.92 -4.38 -9.28
CA VAL A 316 -23.38 -4.10 -9.34
C VAL A 316 -24.17 -5.36 -9.69
N ALA A 317 -23.70 -6.16 -10.66
CA ALA A 317 -24.33 -7.42 -11.03
C ALA A 317 -24.28 -8.45 -9.91
N ALA A 318 -23.15 -8.54 -9.20
CA ALA A 318 -22.99 -9.43 -8.06
C ALA A 318 -23.95 -9.09 -6.90
N VAL A 319 -24.13 -7.80 -6.60
CA VAL A 319 -25.11 -7.39 -5.58
C VAL A 319 -26.55 -7.69 -6.04
N ARG A 320 -26.90 -7.37 -7.27
CA ARG A 320 -28.25 -7.63 -7.81
C ARG A 320 -28.60 -9.12 -7.87
N SER A 321 -27.61 -9.99 -8.06
CA SER A 321 -27.80 -11.45 -8.05
C SER A 321 -27.82 -12.05 -6.65
N GLY A 322 -27.48 -11.27 -5.61
CA GLY A 322 -27.34 -11.74 -4.23
C GLY A 322 -26.04 -12.50 -3.93
N ARG A 323 -25.07 -12.50 -4.86
CA ARG A 323 -23.74 -13.07 -4.66
C ARG A 323 -22.94 -12.26 -3.63
N LEU A 324 -22.87 -10.94 -3.79
CA LEU A 324 -22.32 -10.00 -2.82
C LEU A 324 -23.47 -9.33 -2.08
N SER A 325 -23.44 -9.33 -0.74
CA SER A 325 -24.49 -8.64 0.00
C SER A 325 -24.35 -7.12 -0.09
N GLU A 326 -25.47 -6.41 -0.16
CA GLU A 326 -25.50 -4.95 -0.19
C GLU A 326 -24.86 -4.35 1.05
N GLU A 327 -25.07 -4.98 2.24
CA GLU A 327 -24.46 -4.54 3.49
C GLU A 327 -22.94 -4.67 3.44
N ARG A 328 -22.36 -5.73 2.82
CA ARG A 328 -20.91 -5.89 2.70
C ARG A 328 -20.32 -4.78 1.81
N LEU A 329 -20.96 -4.49 0.69
CA LEU A 329 -20.52 -3.41 -0.19
C LEU A 329 -20.64 -2.04 0.47
N ALA A 330 -21.74 -1.77 1.17
CA ALA A 330 -21.94 -0.53 1.91
C ALA A 330 -20.91 -0.35 3.03
N ASP A 331 -20.62 -1.41 3.81
CA ASP A 331 -19.56 -1.36 4.84
C ASP A 331 -18.19 -1.05 4.22
N ALA A 332 -17.84 -1.67 3.09
CA ALA A 332 -16.61 -1.39 2.37
C ALA A 332 -16.52 0.08 1.94
N ALA A 333 -17.56 0.57 1.28
CA ALA A 333 -17.64 1.96 0.81
C ALA A 333 -17.60 2.96 1.97
N ASP A 334 -18.24 2.65 3.09
CA ASP A 334 -18.18 3.48 4.30
C ASP A 334 -16.79 3.57 4.92
N ARG A 335 -16.00 2.49 4.88
CA ARG A 335 -14.61 2.50 5.34
C ARG A 335 -13.74 3.41 4.48
N VAL A 336 -13.91 3.38 3.16
CA VAL A 336 -13.23 4.30 2.24
C VAL A 336 -13.60 5.74 2.56
N ARG A 337 -14.90 6.07 2.69
CA ARG A 337 -15.39 7.41 2.99
C ARG A 337 -14.90 7.91 4.36
N ARG A 338 -14.92 7.06 5.39
CA ARG A 338 -14.41 7.41 6.72
C ARG A 338 -12.93 7.76 6.69
N LEU A 339 -12.12 6.99 5.95
CA LEU A 339 -10.70 7.30 5.80
C LEU A 339 -10.49 8.61 5.03
N GLY A 340 -11.24 8.85 3.96
CA GLY A 340 -11.22 10.12 3.21
C GLY A 340 -11.58 11.32 4.09
N SER A 341 -12.65 11.22 4.87
CA SER A 341 -13.07 12.26 5.80
C SER A 341 -12.02 12.50 6.90
N TRP A 342 -11.41 11.46 7.46
CA TRP A 342 -10.31 11.59 8.40
C TRP A 342 -9.14 12.34 7.77
N ALA A 343 -8.68 11.94 6.59
CA ALA A 343 -7.56 12.56 5.91
C ALA A 343 -7.83 14.05 5.58
N ARG A 344 -9.06 14.40 5.20
CA ARG A 344 -9.45 15.79 4.96
C ARG A 344 -9.41 16.64 6.24
N ILE A 345 -9.83 16.09 7.38
CA ILE A 345 -9.82 16.79 8.68
C ILE A 345 -8.36 17.03 9.12
N GLU A 346 -7.53 15.99 9.08
CA GLU A 346 -6.12 16.08 9.48
C GLU A 346 -5.31 17.02 8.57
N ALA A 347 -5.66 17.11 7.28
CA ALA A 347 -5.02 18.03 6.33
C ALA A 347 -5.22 19.53 6.67
N GLN A 348 -6.09 19.86 7.61
CA GLN A 348 -6.31 21.25 8.08
C GLN A 348 -5.27 21.69 9.12
N GLY A 349 -4.39 20.79 9.57
CA GLY A 349 -3.31 21.10 10.49
C GLY A 349 -2.25 22.04 9.90
N GLU A 350 -1.34 22.52 10.76
CA GLU A 350 -0.26 23.42 10.34
C GLU A 350 0.67 22.70 9.31
N ARG A 351 0.75 23.25 8.12
CA ARG A 351 1.67 22.79 7.08
C ARG A 351 3.04 23.39 7.32
N ARG A 352 4.04 22.52 7.44
CA ARG A 352 5.45 22.89 7.52
C ARG A 352 6.20 22.24 6.38
N GLU A 353 7.21 22.90 5.88
CA GLU A 353 8.14 22.31 4.92
C GLU A 353 8.85 21.11 5.54
N PRO A 354 9.11 20.03 4.75
CA PRO A 354 9.82 18.87 5.24
C PRO A 354 11.28 19.19 5.56
N ASP A 355 11.79 18.65 6.66
CA ASP A 355 13.21 18.73 7.01
C ASP A 355 14.01 17.59 6.38
N LEU A 356 14.56 17.82 5.19
CA LEU A 356 15.37 16.84 4.46
C LEU A 356 16.66 16.44 5.21
N SER A 357 17.10 17.24 6.19
CA SER A 357 18.30 16.92 6.96
C SER A 357 18.16 15.65 7.79
N ILE A 358 16.94 15.29 8.18
CA ILE A 358 16.61 14.06 8.93
C ILE A 358 16.88 12.82 8.08
N GLY A 359 16.49 12.83 6.80
CA GLY A 359 16.79 11.73 5.87
C GLY A 359 18.29 11.54 5.69
N LEU A 360 19.04 12.62 5.48
CA LEU A 360 20.50 12.57 5.37
C LEU A 360 21.17 12.07 6.68
N GLN A 361 20.68 12.50 7.84
CA GLN A 361 21.16 12.04 9.13
C GLN A 361 20.96 10.53 9.28
N ALA A 362 19.77 10.02 8.95
CA ALA A 362 19.46 8.60 9.03
C ALA A 362 20.32 7.78 8.06
N ALA A 363 20.49 8.23 6.81
CA ALA A 363 21.34 7.59 5.82
C ALA A 363 22.82 7.51 6.29
N ARG A 364 23.34 8.60 6.86
CA ARG A 364 24.72 8.62 7.42
C ARG A 364 24.89 7.65 8.59
N ARG A 365 23.90 7.53 9.46
CA ARG A 365 23.93 6.60 10.59
C ARG A 365 23.87 5.13 10.13
N ALA A 366 23.18 4.85 9.03
CA ALA A 366 23.07 3.52 8.45
C ALA A 366 24.33 3.09 7.68
N LEU A 367 25.19 4.03 7.27
CA LEU A 367 26.35 3.74 6.43
C LEU A 367 27.34 2.84 7.16
N ARG A 368 27.68 1.70 6.54
CA ARG A 368 28.73 0.78 6.96
C ARG A 368 29.86 0.79 5.93
N VAL A 369 31.05 1.23 6.33
CA VAL A 369 32.23 1.18 5.47
C VAL A 369 33.07 -0.05 5.85
N VAL A 370 33.01 -1.07 4.99
CA VAL A 370 33.87 -2.26 5.14
C VAL A 370 35.13 -2.06 4.31
N ARG A 371 36.28 -1.90 4.97
CA ARG A 371 37.57 -1.90 4.27
C ARG A 371 37.91 -3.34 3.90
N ALA A 372 38.13 -3.63 2.63
CA ALA A 372 38.74 -4.89 2.24
C ALA A 372 40.09 -5.05 2.94
N PRO A 373 40.43 -6.25 3.45
CA PRO A 373 41.78 -6.50 3.98
C PRO A 373 42.77 -6.16 2.89
N GLY A 374 43.64 -5.16 3.16
CA GLY A 374 44.66 -4.70 2.22
C GLY A 374 45.58 -5.83 1.83
N ARG A 375 45.85 -6.02 0.55
CA ARG A 375 47.05 -6.79 0.14
C ARG A 375 48.26 -6.09 0.79
N PRO A 376 49.18 -6.81 1.42
CA PRO A 376 50.39 -6.21 1.95
C PRO A 376 51.11 -5.46 0.81
N GLY A 377 51.20 -4.12 0.88
CA GLY A 377 52.00 -3.31 -0.02
C GLY A 377 51.34 -2.49 -1.11
N GLY A 378 49.97 -2.35 -1.17
CA GLY A 378 49.30 -1.50 -2.13
C GLY A 378 48.45 -0.39 -1.49
N PRO A 379 48.27 0.79 -2.13
CA PRO A 379 47.32 1.79 -1.67
C PRO A 379 45.90 1.20 -1.70
N GLY A 380 45.21 1.26 -0.54
CA GLY A 380 43.89 0.66 -0.36
C GLY A 380 42.85 1.25 -1.32
N THR A 381 42.29 0.43 -2.19
CA THR A 381 41.09 0.77 -2.97
C THR A 381 39.90 0.59 -2.06
N VAL A 382 39.15 1.68 -1.84
CA VAL A 382 37.81 1.65 -1.25
C VAL A 382 36.87 1.07 -2.32
N ARG A 383 36.42 -0.16 -2.12
CA ARG A 383 35.25 -0.66 -2.87
C ARG A 383 34.01 -0.40 -2.00
N PRO A 384 32.99 0.28 -2.52
CA PRO A 384 31.69 0.25 -1.86
C PRO A 384 31.25 -1.21 -1.77
N GLY A 385 30.84 -1.65 -0.58
CA GLY A 385 30.28 -2.97 -0.36
C GLY A 385 28.90 -3.04 -1.03
N VAL A 386 28.90 -3.17 -2.35
CA VAL A 386 27.70 -3.51 -3.11
C VAL A 386 27.72 -5.03 -3.20
N GLY A 387 26.92 -5.72 -2.40
CA GLY A 387 26.40 -6.99 -2.84
C GLY A 387 25.79 -6.71 -4.21
N ALA A 388 26.15 -7.50 -5.22
CA ALA A 388 25.62 -7.33 -6.58
C ALA A 388 24.10 -7.46 -6.54
N PHE A 389 23.42 -6.32 -6.39
CA PHE A 389 22.00 -6.18 -6.67
C PHE A 389 21.88 -5.81 -8.15
N SER A 390 21.35 -6.70 -8.93
CA SER A 390 20.74 -6.31 -10.21
C SER A 390 19.44 -5.58 -9.83
N PRO A 391 19.23 -4.34 -10.28
CA PRO A 391 17.95 -3.69 -10.06
C PRO A 391 16.85 -4.52 -10.73
N PRO A 392 15.69 -4.70 -10.09
CA PRO A 392 14.54 -5.26 -10.78
C PRO A 392 14.24 -4.40 -12.00
N ALA A 393 14.00 -5.05 -13.13
CA ALA A 393 13.57 -4.39 -14.34
C ALA A 393 12.29 -3.59 -14.01
N ASN A 394 12.33 -2.30 -14.31
CA ASN A 394 11.26 -1.31 -14.29
C ASN A 394 9.90 -1.84 -13.82
N VAL A 395 9.58 -1.57 -12.56
CA VAL A 395 8.18 -1.52 -12.11
C VAL A 395 7.66 -0.16 -12.59
N ALA A 396 6.98 -0.19 -13.74
CA ALA A 396 6.33 0.96 -14.36
C ALA A 396 5.17 1.47 -13.51
#